data_f3048fd7ecac473f9b968aa60c9b8b92
#
_entry.id   f3048fd7ecac473f9b968aa60c9b8b92
#
_cell.length_a   1.000
_cell.length_b   1.000
_cell.length_c   1.000
_cell.angle_alpha   90.00
_cell.angle_beta   90.00
_cell.angle_gamma   90.00
#
_symmetry.space_group_name_H-M   'P 1'
#
loop_
_entity.id
_entity.type
_entity.pdbx_description
1 polymer ?
#
loop_
_entity_poly.entity_id
_entity_poly.type
_entity_poly.pdbx_seq_one_letter_code
_entity_poly.pdbx_strand_id
1 'polypeptide(L)'
;MRAPPLVLLCLAGVASFQPAHFRKHGNTRLASTADIDPVKYDKALNGMTKFSNQYIKRTGTSYCSEPSVPAFVIRGLAEHKVTLGAPLCPCRHYEDKAAEVKKGYWNCPCVPMREEKKCHCMLFLTDDNEFAGDSKELAVDDVRRLTES
;
A
#
# COMPACT_ATOMS: atom_id res chain seq x y z
N MET A 1 71.03 -26.58 -46.26
CA MET A 1 70.11 -25.52 -46.55
C MET A 1 69.03 -25.52 -45.46
N ARG A 2 69.11 -24.55 -44.53
CA ARG A 2 68.20 -24.52 -43.39
C ARG A 2 67.11 -23.47 -43.65
N ALA A 3 65.86 -23.87 -43.55
CA ALA A 3 64.72 -22.96 -43.59
C ALA A 3 64.49 -22.30 -42.22
N PRO A 4 64.12 -21.02 -42.14
CA PRO A 4 63.86 -20.35 -40.87
C PRO A 4 62.41 -20.64 -40.36
N PRO A 5 62.18 -20.56 -39.04
CA PRO A 5 60.88 -20.82 -38.45
C PRO A 5 59.92 -19.63 -38.61
N LEU A 6 58.67 -19.96 -38.95
CA LEU A 6 57.55 -19.02 -39.01
C LEU A 6 57.17 -18.56 -37.58
N VAL A 7 57.29 -17.27 -37.30
CA VAL A 7 56.84 -16.67 -36.06
C VAL A 7 55.35 -16.34 -36.18
N LEU A 8 54.54 -17.10 -35.47
CA LEU A 8 53.09 -16.90 -35.39
C LEU A 8 52.82 -15.77 -34.38
N LEU A 9 52.40 -14.61 -34.87
CA LEU A 9 52.01 -13.46 -34.02
C LEU A 9 50.57 -13.70 -33.49
N CYS A 10 50.44 -14.11 -32.25
CA CYS A 10 49.17 -14.08 -31.55
C CYS A 10 48.75 -12.66 -31.22
N LEU A 11 47.80 -12.12 -31.97
CA LEU A 11 47.10 -10.87 -31.60
C LEU A 11 46.08 -11.18 -30.50
N ALA A 12 46.46 -10.87 -29.27
CA ALA A 12 45.54 -10.92 -28.15
C ALA A 12 44.56 -9.77 -28.27
N GLY A 13 43.30 -10.09 -28.62
CA GLY A 13 42.19 -9.15 -28.59
C GLY A 13 41.85 -8.78 -27.15
N VAL A 14 42.18 -7.58 -26.73
CA VAL A 14 41.68 -6.99 -25.45
C VAL A 14 40.19 -6.70 -25.59
N ALA A 15 39.37 -7.57 -25.03
CA ALA A 15 37.95 -7.33 -24.90
C ALA A 15 37.79 -6.16 -23.91
N SER A 16 37.38 -5.01 -24.44
CA SER A 16 36.97 -3.84 -23.61
C SER A 16 35.74 -4.22 -22.79
N PHE A 17 35.95 -4.49 -21.53
CA PHE A 17 34.87 -4.66 -20.57
C PHE A 17 34.28 -3.28 -20.28
N GLN A 18 33.16 -2.95 -20.93
CA GLN A 18 32.38 -1.73 -20.59
C GLN A 18 31.63 -2.01 -19.31
N PRO A 19 31.80 -1.18 -18.26
CA PRO A 19 30.98 -1.30 -17.07
C PRO A 19 29.52 -1.01 -17.43
N ALA A 20 28.64 -1.96 -17.11
CA ALA A 20 27.20 -1.77 -17.23
C ALA A 20 26.79 -0.48 -16.53
N HIS A 21 26.16 0.42 -17.27
CA HIS A 21 25.55 1.61 -16.71
C HIS A 21 24.54 1.20 -15.65
N PHE A 22 24.92 1.33 -14.39
CA PHE A 22 24.04 1.22 -13.23
C PHE A 22 23.00 2.33 -13.38
N ARG A 23 21.83 2.01 -13.94
CA ARG A 23 20.67 2.89 -13.94
C ARG A 23 20.38 3.22 -12.49
N LYS A 24 20.69 4.45 -12.07
CA LYS A 24 20.20 5.00 -10.80
C LYS A 24 18.70 4.80 -10.78
N HIS A 25 18.24 3.90 -9.92
CA HIS A 25 16.82 3.79 -9.60
C HIS A 25 16.41 5.17 -9.10
N GLY A 26 15.52 5.81 -9.84
CA GLY A 26 15.00 7.10 -9.47
C GLY A 26 14.47 7.00 -8.05
N ASN A 27 14.92 7.90 -7.21
CA ASN A 27 14.45 8.10 -5.86
C ASN A 27 12.95 8.44 -5.95
N THR A 28 12.09 7.42 -5.87
CA THR A 28 10.65 7.62 -5.83
C THR A 28 10.36 8.26 -4.49
N ARG A 29 10.39 9.59 -4.44
CA ARG A 29 9.83 10.31 -3.29
C ARG A 29 8.42 9.78 -3.12
N LEU A 30 8.14 9.24 -1.94
CA LEU A 30 6.77 8.97 -1.53
C LEU A 30 6.02 10.30 -1.72
N ALA A 31 5.01 10.29 -2.60
CA ALA A 31 4.20 11.47 -2.84
C ALA A 31 3.67 11.96 -1.49
N SER A 32 3.96 13.20 -1.16
CA SER A 32 3.35 13.84 0.00
C SER A 32 1.84 13.94 -0.26
N THR A 33 1.03 14.00 0.79
CA THR A 33 -0.43 14.16 0.65
C THR A 33 -0.81 15.40 -0.18
N ALA A 34 0.10 16.37 -0.30
CA ALA A 34 -0.04 17.56 -1.14
C ALA A 34 0.01 17.30 -2.66
N ASP A 35 0.54 16.15 -3.10
CA ASP A 35 0.69 15.79 -4.53
C ASP A 35 -0.44 14.90 -5.05
N ILE A 36 -1.45 14.59 -4.21
CA ILE A 36 -2.56 13.72 -4.60
C ILE A 36 -3.60 14.52 -5.38
N ASP A 37 -3.92 14.05 -6.59
CA ASP A 37 -5.02 14.58 -7.41
C ASP A 37 -6.34 14.54 -6.60
N PRO A 38 -6.96 15.70 -6.31
CA PRO A 38 -8.14 15.75 -5.44
C PRO A 38 -9.33 14.96 -6.00
N VAL A 39 -9.49 14.88 -7.32
CA VAL A 39 -10.59 14.12 -7.94
C VAL A 39 -10.39 12.61 -7.76
N LYS A 40 -9.15 12.14 -7.91
CA LYS A 40 -8.81 10.73 -7.67
C LYS A 40 -8.94 10.36 -6.20
N TYR A 41 -8.52 11.27 -5.32
CA TYR A 41 -8.64 11.08 -3.88
C TYR A 41 -10.11 11.00 -3.46
N ASP A 42 -10.95 11.91 -3.92
CA ASP A 42 -12.38 11.93 -3.61
C ASP A 42 -13.08 10.63 -4.06
N LYS A 43 -12.79 10.18 -5.27
CA LYS A 43 -13.28 8.89 -5.78
C LYS A 43 -12.82 7.71 -4.93
N ALA A 44 -11.55 7.73 -4.49
CA ALA A 44 -10.99 6.68 -3.63
C ALA A 44 -11.63 6.70 -2.24
N LEU A 45 -11.82 7.88 -1.64
CA LEU A 45 -12.47 8.05 -0.34
C LEU A 45 -13.90 7.51 -0.35
N ASN A 46 -14.69 7.91 -1.35
CA ASN A 46 -16.03 7.37 -1.57
C ASN A 46 -16.01 5.85 -1.73
N GLY A 47 -15.07 5.33 -2.52
CA GLY A 47 -14.92 3.89 -2.75
C GLY A 47 -14.57 3.13 -1.47
N MET A 48 -13.63 3.63 -0.67
CA MET A 48 -13.19 2.98 0.57
C MET A 48 -14.25 3.05 1.67
N THR A 49 -15.00 4.14 1.78
CA THR A 49 -16.13 4.24 2.70
C THR A 49 -17.22 3.21 2.36
N LYS A 50 -17.63 3.15 1.09
CA LYS A 50 -18.63 2.16 0.63
C LYS A 50 -18.14 0.72 0.84
N PHE A 51 -16.89 0.46 0.53
CA PHE A 51 -16.27 -0.84 0.76
C PHE A 51 -16.32 -1.23 2.24
N SER A 52 -15.94 -0.34 3.15
CA SER A 52 -15.94 -0.60 4.59
C SER A 52 -17.35 -0.89 5.11
N ASN A 53 -18.34 -0.08 4.73
CA ASN A 53 -19.75 -0.30 5.07
C ASN A 53 -20.26 -1.67 4.58
N GLN A 54 -19.91 -2.04 3.33
CA GLN A 54 -20.31 -3.33 2.78
C GLN A 54 -19.63 -4.51 3.48
N TYR A 55 -18.36 -4.35 3.83
CA TYR A 55 -17.62 -5.39 4.54
C TYR A 55 -18.22 -5.67 5.91
N ILE A 56 -18.52 -4.62 6.69
CA ILE A 56 -19.20 -4.72 7.98
C ILE A 56 -20.53 -5.45 7.85
N LYS A 57 -21.38 -5.05 6.90
CA LYS A 57 -22.69 -5.69 6.65
C LYS A 57 -22.57 -7.17 6.31
N ARG A 58 -21.51 -7.56 5.58
CA ARG A 58 -21.29 -8.97 5.18
C ARG A 58 -20.70 -9.85 6.27
N THR A 59 -19.85 -9.27 7.12
CA THR A 59 -19.09 -10.03 8.13
C THR A 59 -19.71 -10.00 9.51
N GLY A 60 -20.75 -9.17 9.72
CA GLY A 60 -21.39 -8.98 11.02
C GLY A 60 -20.50 -8.21 12.03
N THR A 61 -19.45 -7.55 11.54
CA THR A 61 -18.58 -6.70 12.38
C THR A 61 -19.17 -5.31 12.55
N SER A 62 -18.53 -4.46 13.35
CA SER A 62 -18.88 -3.05 13.58
C SER A 62 -17.67 -2.14 13.48
N TYR A 63 -17.93 -0.85 13.39
CA TYR A 63 -16.90 0.17 13.56
C TYR A 63 -16.53 0.33 15.04
N CYS A 64 -15.35 0.92 15.29
CA CYS A 64 -14.98 1.39 16.62
C CYS A 64 -16.04 2.37 17.15
N SER A 65 -16.31 2.32 18.46
CA SER A 65 -17.23 3.22 19.17
C SER A 65 -16.82 4.69 19.07
N GLU A 66 -15.51 4.95 18.87
CA GLU A 66 -15.00 6.28 18.59
C GLU A 66 -14.97 6.52 17.07
N PRO A 67 -15.88 7.35 16.49
CA PRO A 67 -16.03 7.49 15.04
C PRO A 67 -14.81 8.06 14.31
N SER A 68 -13.95 8.80 15.01
CA SER A 68 -12.72 9.35 14.43
C SER A 68 -11.75 8.25 14.01
N VAL A 69 -11.68 7.15 14.77
CA VAL A 69 -10.78 6.01 14.48
C VAL A 69 -11.06 5.40 13.10
N PRO A 70 -12.26 4.90 12.80
CA PRO A 70 -12.55 4.37 11.46
C PRO A 70 -12.45 5.44 10.37
N ALA A 71 -12.76 6.71 10.65
CA ALA A 71 -12.62 7.79 9.69
C ALA A 71 -11.16 7.98 9.25
N PHE A 72 -10.21 8.06 10.20
CA PHE A 72 -8.78 8.16 9.88
C PHE A 72 -8.26 6.93 9.14
N VAL A 73 -8.73 5.73 9.49
CA VAL A 73 -8.31 4.52 8.79
C VAL A 73 -8.82 4.52 7.34
N ILE A 74 -10.09 4.87 7.11
CA ILE A 74 -10.69 4.95 5.77
C ILE A 74 -9.95 5.98 4.91
N ARG A 75 -9.64 7.15 5.49
CA ARG A 75 -8.82 8.18 4.84
C ARG A 75 -7.47 7.63 4.40
N GLY A 76 -6.72 7.00 5.30
CA GLY A 76 -5.42 6.42 4.98
C GLY A 76 -5.49 5.29 3.93
N LEU A 77 -6.55 4.49 3.92
CA LEU A 77 -6.81 3.51 2.87
C LEU A 77 -7.04 4.17 1.50
N ALA A 78 -7.76 5.29 1.46
CA ALA A 78 -7.99 6.06 0.24
C ALA A 78 -6.68 6.67 -0.28
N GLU A 79 -5.86 7.25 0.59
CA GLU A 79 -4.53 7.78 0.27
C GLU A 79 -3.62 6.68 -0.32
N HIS A 80 -3.52 5.53 0.33
CA HIS A 80 -2.75 4.41 -0.18
C HIS A 80 -3.32 3.87 -1.50
N LYS A 81 -4.64 3.85 -1.66
CA LYS A 81 -5.28 3.43 -2.91
C LYS A 81 -4.87 4.31 -4.09
N VAL A 82 -4.75 5.62 -3.89
CA VAL A 82 -4.33 6.56 -4.93
C VAL A 82 -2.83 6.50 -5.17
N THR A 83 -2.03 6.48 -4.10
CA THR A 83 -0.56 6.58 -4.20
C THR A 83 0.13 5.26 -4.52
N LEU A 84 -0.41 4.14 -4.04
CA LEU A 84 0.18 2.80 -4.17
C LEU A 84 -0.61 1.87 -5.10
N GLY A 85 -1.82 2.27 -5.52
CA GLY A 85 -2.72 1.44 -6.33
C GLY A 85 -3.53 0.40 -5.55
N ALA A 86 -3.28 0.23 -4.24
CA ALA A 86 -3.99 -0.73 -3.39
C ALA A 86 -4.24 -0.15 -1.99
N PRO A 87 -5.30 -0.60 -1.29
CA PRO A 87 -5.66 -0.12 0.04
C PRO A 87 -4.80 -0.78 1.12
N LEU A 88 -3.49 -0.48 1.12
CA LEU A 88 -2.57 -0.98 2.14
C LEU A 88 -2.98 -0.45 3.53
N CYS A 89 -2.96 -1.29 4.56
CA CYS A 89 -3.33 -0.92 5.93
C CYS A 89 -2.51 0.29 6.42
N PRO A 90 -3.11 1.42 6.82
CA PRO A 90 -2.36 2.63 7.19
C PRO A 90 -1.78 2.57 8.61
N CYS A 91 -2.27 1.66 9.46
CA CYS A 91 -1.93 1.59 10.89
C CYS A 91 -0.65 0.79 11.18
N ARG A 92 0.13 0.47 10.16
CA ARG A 92 1.38 -0.28 10.29
C ARG A 92 2.54 0.49 9.68
N HIS A 93 3.73 0.28 10.25
CA HIS A 93 4.96 0.76 9.63
C HIS A 93 5.45 -0.26 8.59
N TYR A 94 5.94 0.23 7.46
CA TYR A 94 6.50 -0.58 6.38
C TYR A 94 7.81 0.01 5.90
N GLU A 95 8.82 -0.81 5.73
CA GLU A 95 10.09 -0.40 5.11
C GLU A 95 9.91 -0.14 3.60
N ASP A 96 9.17 -1.01 2.92
CA ASP A 96 8.85 -0.89 1.50
C ASP A 96 7.35 -1.14 1.28
N LYS A 97 6.57 -0.05 1.22
CA LYS A 97 5.13 -0.10 0.96
C LYS A 97 4.79 -0.72 -0.39
N ALA A 98 5.59 -0.50 -1.43
CA ALA A 98 5.31 -1.02 -2.76
C ALA A 98 5.50 -2.55 -2.82
N ALA A 99 6.49 -3.08 -2.12
CA ALA A 99 6.68 -4.52 -1.97
C ALA A 99 5.52 -5.15 -1.18
N GLU A 100 5.07 -4.52 -0.10
CA GLU A 100 3.95 -5.02 0.72
C GLU A 100 2.61 -5.02 -0.05
N VAL A 101 2.36 -3.99 -0.85
CA VAL A 101 1.19 -3.97 -1.75
C VAL A 101 1.19 -5.16 -2.70
N LYS A 102 2.35 -5.53 -3.28
CA LYS A 102 2.48 -6.67 -4.19
C LYS A 102 2.25 -8.00 -3.48
N LYS A 103 2.71 -8.15 -2.25
CA LYS A 103 2.45 -9.33 -1.42
C LYS A 103 0.97 -9.47 -1.07
N GLY A 104 0.26 -8.36 -0.92
CA GLY A 104 -1.17 -8.33 -0.66
C GLY A 104 -1.60 -8.73 0.75
N TYR A 105 -0.67 -9.15 1.60
CA TYR A 105 -0.98 -9.65 2.95
C TYR A 105 -1.68 -8.60 3.82
N TRP A 106 -1.19 -7.35 3.75
CA TRP A 106 -1.71 -6.21 4.51
C TRP A 106 -2.67 -5.31 3.73
N ASN A 107 -3.06 -5.68 2.52
CA ASN A 107 -4.12 -4.95 1.81
C ASN A 107 -5.47 -5.19 2.48
N CYS A 108 -6.22 -4.12 2.72
CA CYS A 108 -7.49 -4.18 3.46
C CYS A 108 -8.60 -4.82 2.60
N PRO A 109 -9.33 -5.82 3.14
CA PRO A 109 -9.19 -6.43 4.44
C PRO A 109 -7.98 -7.38 4.48
N CYS A 110 -7.08 -7.15 5.43
CA CYS A 110 -5.83 -7.90 5.52
C CYS A 110 -6.07 -9.38 5.87
N VAL A 111 -5.04 -10.21 5.66
CA VAL A 111 -5.13 -11.65 5.94
C VAL A 111 -5.59 -11.93 7.37
N PRO A 112 -5.01 -11.33 8.44
CA PRO A 112 -5.49 -11.55 9.80
C PRO A 112 -6.97 -11.22 10.00
N MET A 113 -7.47 -10.16 9.35
CA MET A 113 -8.90 -9.83 9.43
C MET A 113 -9.77 -10.86 8.73
N ARG A 114 -9.35 -11.37 7.57
CA ARG A 114 -10.12 -12.36 6.81
C ARG A 114 -10.15 -13.73 7.46
N GLU A 115 -9.03 -14.16 8.03
CA GLU A 115 -8.84 -15.50 8.57
C GLU A 115 -9.18 -15.59 10.06
N GLU A 116 -8.75 -14.59 10.86
CA GLU A 116 -8.85 -14.62 12.32
C GLU A 116 -9.80 -13.57 12.90
N LYS A 117 -10.43 -12.73 12.05
CA LYS A 117 -11.27 -11.60 12.47
C LYS A 117 -10.53 -10.57 13.34
N LYS A 118 -9.21 -10.46 13.17
CA LYS A 118 -8.35 -9.53 13.92
C LYS A 118 -8.00 -8.31 13.06
N CYS A 119 -8.61 -7.18 13.38
CA CYS A 119 -8.32 -5.90 12.74
C CYS A 119 -7.47 -5.02 13.65
N HIS A 120 -6.17 -4.91 13.37
CA HIS A 120 -5.26 -4.05 14.13
C HIS A 120 -5.64 -2.56 14.07
N CYS A 121 -6.24 -2.12 12.97
CA CYS A 121 -6.68 -0.74 12.76
C CYS A 121 -7.97 -0.38 13.50
N MET A 122 -8.62 -1.30 14.20
CA MET A 122 -9.93 -1.12 14.81
C MET A 122 -11.02 -0.62 13.83
N LEU A 123 -10.85 -0.93 12.54
CA LEU A 123 -11.84 -0.60 11.50
C LEU A 123 -13.01 -1.59 11.49
N PHE A 124 -12.69 -2.88 11.69
CA PHE A 124 -13.66 -3.98 11.66
C PHE A 124 -13.56 -4.78 12.96
N LEU A 125 -14.49 -4.57 13.86
CA LEU A 125 -14.47 -5.18 15.18
C LEU A 125 -15.59 -6.20 15.33
N THR A 126 -15.30 -7.30 15.98
CA THR A 126 -16.30 -8.30 16.40
C THR A 126 -17.05 -7.81 17.64
N ASP A 127 -18.27 -8.31 17.86
CA ASP A 127 -19.14 -7.81 18.93
C ASP A 127 -18.58 -8.08 20.35
N ASP A 128 -17.62 -8.99 20.49
CA ASP A 128 -16.89 -9.28 21.72
C ASP A 128 -15.72 -8.34 21.99
N ASN A 129 -15.38 -7.44 21.07
CA ASN A 129 -14.31 -6.48 21.24
C ASN A 129 -14.80 -5.28 22.07
N GLU A 130 -14.05 -4.90 23.12
CA GLU A 130 -14.41 -3.81 24.05
C GLU A 130 -14.55 -2.43 23.38
N PHE A 131 -13.92 -2.23 22.20
CA PHE A 131 -13.99 -0.99 21.43
C PHE A 131 -15.04 -1.04 20.33
N ALA A 132 -15.78 -2.14 20.20
CA ALA A 132 -16.83 -2.25 19.19
C ALA A 132 -17.97 -1.28 19.49
N GLY A 133 -18.37 -0.51 18.47
CA GLY A 133 -19.54 0.38 18.55
C GLY A 133 -20.75 -0.23 17.85
N ASP A 134 -21.89 0.43 18.02
CA ASP A 134 -23.15 0.02 17.39
C ASP A 134 -23.24 0.41 15.91
N SER A 135 -22.36 1.32 15.46
CA SER A 135 -22.41 1.84 14.09
C SER A 135 -21.99 0.78 13.07
N LYS A 136 -22.86 0.55 12.10
CA LYS A 136 -22.62 -0.34 10.96
C LYS A 136 -22.43 0.44 9.65
N GLU A 137 -22.48 1.76 9.69
CA GLU A 137 -22.37 2.62 8.52
C GLU A 137 -21.76 3.99 8.88
N LEU A 138 -20.89 4.49 8.01
CA LEU A 138 -20.35 5.83 8.03
C LEU A 138 -20.67 6.54 6.71
N ALA A 139 -21.09 7.81 6.79
CA ALA A 139 -21.21 8.65 5.62
C ALA A 139 -19.85 9.20 5.20
N VAL A 140 -19.65 9.42 3.90
CA VAL A 140 -18.40 10.00 3.38
C VAL A 140 -18.14 11.38 3.95
N ASP A 141 -19.19 12.18 4.13
CA ASP A 141 -19.09 13.53 4.68
C ASP A 141 -18.67 13.52 6.16
N ASP A 142 -19.09 12.51 6.92
CA ASP A 142 -18.60 12.32 8.29
C ASP A 142 -17.12 11.95 8.31
N VAL A 143 -16.67 11.08 7.39
CA VAL A 143 -15.24 10.75 7.25
C VAL A 143 -14.43 12.00 6.97
N ARG A 144 -14.89 12.88 6.06
CA ARG A 144 -14.21 14.15 5.77
C ARG A 144 -14.16 15.04 7.00
N ARG A 145 -15.31 15.34 7.59
CA ARG A 145 -15.44 16.21 8.76
C ARG A 145 -14.56 15.76 9.93
N LEU A 146 -14.50 14.47 10.22
CA LEU A 146 -13.72 13.90 11.32
C LEU A 146 -12.20 13.87 11.05
N THR A 147 -11.77 14.04 9.80
CA THR A 147 -10.36 13.96 9.41
C THR A 147 -9.76 15.30 8.97
N GLU A 148 -10.55 16.35 8.84
CA GLU A 148 -10.11 17.71 8.45
C GLU A 148 -9.73 18.61 9.63
N SER A 149 -9.76 18.08 10.86
CA SER A 149 -9.44 18.82 12.11
C SER A 149 -7.95 18.84 12.43
#